data_12b244a48817edb96e1ba05618378e0e
#
_entry.id   12b244a48817edb96e1ba05618378e0e
#
_cell.length_a   1.000
_cell.length_b   1.000
_cell.length_c   1.000
_cell.angle_alpha   90.00
_cell.angle_beta   90.00
_cell.angle_gamma   90.00
#
_symmetry.space_group_name_H-M   'P 1'
#
loop_
_entity.id
_entity.type
_entity.pdbx_description
1 polymer ?
#
loop_
_entity_poly.entity_id
_entity_poly.type
_entity_poly.pdbx_seq_one_letter_code
_entity_poly.pdbx_strand_id
1 'polypeptide(L)'
;VPVHLDGARLFNAAVAHDVPAERFTRHVDSAMVCLSKGLGAPVGSMLAGSAEFVEAARRNRKLLGGGMRQAGIIAGPGLLALDSVDRLAEDHRNADRLAVGLADLPGLDVVAPETNIVLVDVNDAAESAAAFKQACADVGVACTTMDETTARFCTHRNVDEADVDEALSLVAEALEN
;
A
#
# COMPACT_ATOMS: atom_id res chain seq x y z
N VAL A 1 -20.32 7.26 20.16
CA VAL A 1 -19.14 6.37 20.18
C VAL A 1 -18.07 7.03 19.35
N PRO A 2 -16.85 7.22 19.88
CA PRO A 2 -15.74 7.75 19.09
C PRO A 2 -15.40 6.85 17.90
N VAL A 3 -15.06 7.48 16.78
CA VAL A 3 -14.66 6.79 15.54
C VAL A 3 -13.17 7.02 15.31
N HIS A 4 -12.43 5.93 15.13
CA HIS A 4 -11.02 5.99 14.76
C HIS A 4 -10.83 5.49 13.32
N LEU A 5 -10.14 6.27 12.50
CA LEU A 5 -9.79 5.90 11.13
C LEU A 5 -8.42 5.20 11.10
N ASP A 6 -8.39 3.93 10.70
CA ASP A 6 -7.17 3.35 10.15
C ASP A 6 -6.97 3.92 8.74
N GLY A 7 -6.26 5.01 8.67
CA GLY A 7 -5.92 5.72 7.44
C GLY A 7 -4.53 5.38 6.92
N ALA A 8 -4.08 4.14 7.06
CA ALA A 8 -2.74 3.72 6.64
C ALA A 8 -2.39 4.11 5.19
N ARG A 9 -3.40 4.24 4.32
CA ARG A 9 -3.30 4.74 2.95
C ARG A 9 -4.25 5.93 2.68
N LEU A 10 -4.50 6.76 3.67
CA LEU A 10 -5.38 7.93 3.55
C LEU A 10 -5.01 8.82 2.36
N PHE A 11 -3.72 9.08 2.16
CA PHE A 11 -3.26 9.93 1.06
C PHE A 11 -3.43 9.28 -0.32
N ASN A 12 -3.37 7.95 -0.42
CA ASN A 12 -3.73 7.26 -1.66
C ASN A 12 -5.22 7.49 -1.99
N ALA A 13 -6.11 7.32 -1.01
CA ALA A 13 -7.53 7.60 -1.21
C ALA A 13 -7.79 9.07 -1.58
N ALA A 14 -7.10 10.01 -0.92
CA ALA A 14 -7.22 11.44 -1.21
C ALA A 14 -6.83 11.78 -2.65
N VAL A 15 -5.69 11.24 -3.12
CA VAL A 15 -5.20 11.42 -4.50
C VAL A 15 -6.13 10.74 -5.51
N ALA A 16 -6.59 9.53 -5.25
CA ALA A 16 -7.49 8.80 -6.15
C ALA A 16 -8.83 9.51 -6.35
N HIS A 17 -9.33 10.18 -5.32
CA HIS A 17 -10.60 10.92 -5.39
C HIS A 17 -10.43 12.42 -5.72
N ASP A 18 -9.20 12.88 -5.93
CA ASP A 18 -8.89 14.31 -6.15
C ASP A 18 -9.50 15.23 -5.07
N VAL A 19 -9.36 14.84 -3.81
CA VAL A 19 -9.86 15.60 -2.66
C VAL A 19 -8.79 15.70 -1.56
N PRO A 20 -8.79 16.75 -0.75
CA PRO A 20 -7.88 16.84 0.38
C PRO A 20 -8.20 15.73 1.42
N ALA A 21 -7.17 15.23 2.11
CA ALA A 21 -7.30 14.18 3.13
C ALA A 21 -8.30 14.57 4.26
N GLU A 22 -8.44 15.86 4.53
CA GLU A 22 -9.42 16.42 5.47
C GLU A 22 -10.87 16.01 5.13
N ARG A 23 -11.16 15.75 3.86
CA ARG A 23 -12.48 15.29 3.41
C ARG A 23 -12.89 13.98 4.09
N PHE A 24 -11.94 13.12 4.37
CA PHE A 24 -12.14 11.86 5.11
C PHE A 24 -12.09 12.07 6.62
N THR A 25 -11.09 12.83 7.10
CA THR A 25 -10.82 12.92 8.54
C THR A 25 -11.82 13.79 9.31
N ARG A 26 -12.57 14.68 8.66
CA ARG A 26 -13.61 15.49 9.31
C ARG A 26 -14.77 14.71 9.92
N HIS A 27 -14.89 13.43 9.60
CA HIS A 27 -15.97 12.55 10.06
C HIS A 27 -15.54 11.58 11.16
N VAL A 28 -14.30 11.72 11.67
CA VAL A 28 -13.73 10.85 12.68
C VAL A 28 -13.13 11.65 13.82
N ASP A 29 -13.03 11.04 15.00
CA ASP A 29 -12.48 11.69 16.20
C ASP A 29 -10.94 11.60 16.23
N SER A 30 -10.40 10.58 15.57
CA SER A 30 -8.95 10.38 15.48
C SER A 30 -8.60 9.56 14.24
N ALA A 31 -7.37 9.69 13.76
CA ALA A 31 -6.87 8.96 12.61
C ALA A 31 -5.42 8.51 12.81
N MET A 32 -5.06 7.39 12.21
CA MET A 32 -3.69 6.96 11.98
C MET A 32 -3.37 7.03 10.50
N VAL A 33 -2.17 7.47 10.14
CA VAL A 33 -1.66 7.47 8.76
C VAL A 33 -0.24 6.90 8.72
N CYS A 34 0.09 6.12 7.70
CA CYS A 34 1.45 5.63 7.51
C CYS A 34 2.25 6.59 6.64
N LEU A 35 3.47 6.91 7.07
CA LEU A 35 4.47 7.62 6.29
C LEU A 35 5.39 6.65 5.52
N SER A 36 5.53 5.41 6.03
CA SER A 36 6.46 4.38 5.55
C SER A 36 5.90 3.45 4.45
N LYS A 37 4.80 3.82 3.82
CA LYS A 37 4.22 3.10 2.67
C LYS A 37 4.48 3.89 1.38
N GLY A 38 3.48 4.16 0.56
CA GLY A 38 3.61 4.89 -0.70
C GLY A 38 4.31 6.26 -0.59
N LEU A 39 4.20 6.95 0.54
CA LEU A 39 4.93 8.19 0.78
C LEU A 39 6.45 8.01 0.89
N GLY A 40 6.92 6.80 1.20
CA GLY A 40 8.34 6.43 1.13
C GLY A 40 9.22 6.93 2.27
N ALA A 41 8.65 7.32 3.42
CA ALA A 41 9.46 7.52 4.61
C ALA A 41 10.11 6.20 5.06
N PRO A 42 11.33 6.18 5.59
CA PRO A 42 12.02 4.96 5.98
C PRO A 42 11.30 4.21 7.11
N VAL A 43 10.54 4.92 7.94
CA VAL A 43 9.78 4.37 9.06
C VAL A 43 8.73 5.38 9.53
N GLY A 44 7.66 4.88 10.12
CA GLY A 44 6.76 5.67 10.94
C GLY A 44 5.32 5.71 10.47
N SER A 45 4.49 5.96 11.45
CA SER A 45 3.09 6.32 11.32
C SER A 45 2.79 7.49 12.27
N MET A 46 1.76 8.24 11.93
CA MET A 46 1.32 9.39 12.73
C MET A 46 -0.08 9.13 13.28
N LEU A 47 -0.31 9.57 14.52
CA LEU A 47 -1.63 9.66 15.12
C LEU A 47 -2.06 11.13 15.16
N ALA A 48 -3.28 11.39 14.74
CA ALA A 48 -3.93 12.68 14.80
C ALA A 48 -5.26 12.56 15.56
N GLY A 49 -5.64 13.62 16.28
CA GLY A 49 -6.86 13.67 17.07
C GLY A 49 -6.86 14.87 18.01
N SER A 50 -7.74 14.87 19.02
CA SER A 50 -7.75 15.91 20.04
C SER A 50 -6.43 15.96 20.82
N ALA A 51 -6.14 17.09 21.43
CA ALA A 51 -4.94 17.24 22.28
C ALA A 51 -4.91 16.20 23.42
N GLU A 52 -6.05 15.93 24.04
CA GLU A 52 -6.20 14.92 25.10
C GLU A 52 -5.88 13.51 24.58
N PHE A 53 -6.42 13.14 23.41
CA PHE A 53 -6.13 11.87 22.76
C PHE A 53 -4.64 11.71 22.46
N VAL A 54 -4.02 12.72 21.84
CA VAL A 54 -2.59 12.69 21.47
C VAL A 54 -1.71 12.59 22.72
N GLU A 55 -2.05 13.28 23.80
CA GLU A 55 -1.29 13.20 25.05
C GLU A 55 -1.41 11.81 25.70
N ALA A 56 -2.59 11.21 25.70
CA ALA A 56 -2.78 9.83 26.14
C ALA A 56 -2.00 8.84 25.28
N ALA A 57 -2.02 9.02 23.95
CA ALA A 57 -1.25 8.20 23.02
C ALA A 57 0.27 8.29 23.25
N ARG A 58 0.80 9.49 23.56
CA ARG A 58 2.22 9.68 23.92
C ARG A 58 2.62 8.91 25.15
N ARG A 59 1.77 8.91 26.19
CA ARG A 59 2.00 8.13 27.42
C ARG A 59 2.02 6.63 27.12
N ASN A 60 1.02 6.16 26.37
CA ASN A 60 0.92 4.75 25.97
C ASN A 60 2.11 4.31 25.11
N ARG A 61 2.52 5.13 24.14
CA ARG A 61 3.72 4.88 23.34
C ARG A 61 4.95 4.68 24.23
N LYS A 62 5.12 5.50 25.26
CA LYS A 62 6.24 5.36 26.21
C LYS A 62 6.16 4.06 27.01
N LEU A 63 4.96 3.72 27.53
CA LEU A 63 4.72 2.51 28.30
C LEU A 63 5.01 1.23 27.49
N LEU A 64 4.69 1.26 26.19
CA LEU A 64 4.92 0.13 25.27
C LEU A 64 6.34 0.11 24.66
N GLY A 65 7.27 0.90 25.19
CA GLY A 65 8.67 0.92 24.72
C GLY A 65 8.92 1.72 23.43
N GLY A 66 7.89 2.40 22.87
CA GLY A 66 8.00 3.17 21.63
C GLY A 66 8.56 4.60 21.79
N GLY A 67 9.11 4.94 22.97
CA GLY A 67 9.79 6.21 23.19
C GLY A 67 11.16 6.25 22.53
N MET A 68 11.39 7.21 21.64
CA MET A 68 12.68 7.39 20.95
C MET A 68 13.26 8.77 21.24
N ARG A 69 14.55 8.80 21.63
CA ARG A 69 15.34 10.04 21.66
C ARG A 69 15.89 10.32 20.25
N GLN A 70 16.22 11.58 19.97
CA GLN A 70 16.73 12.01 18.67
C GLN A 70 15.85 11.55 17.49
N ALA A 71 14.52 11.55 17.69
CA ALA A 71 13.55 11.14 16.67
C ALA A 71 13.59 12.01 15.38
N GLY A 72 14.29 13.17 15.43
CA GLY A 72 14.49 14.03 14.26
C GLY A 72 15.11 13.31 13.06
N ILE A 73 15.93 12.28 13.29
CA ILE A 73 16.54 11.49 12.20
C ILE A 73 15.50 10.75 11.34
N ILE A 74 14.36 10.39 11.92
CA ILE A 74 13.24 9.77 11.19
C ILE A 74 12.14 10.76 10.86
N ALA A 75 11.98 11.83 11.66
CA ALA A 75 10.97 12.85 11.41
C ALA A 75 11.31 13.72 10.20
N GLY A 76 12.59 14.02 9.96
CA GLY A 76 13.03 14.77 8.77
C GLY A 76 12.62 14.08 7.45
N PRO A 77 12.99 12.81 7.22
CA PRO A 77 12.48 12.05 6.07
C PRO A 77 10.93 11.96 6.02
N GLY A 78 10.28 11.90 7.18
CA GLY A 78 8.80 11.93 7.27
C GLY A 78 8.20 13.22 6.73
N LEU A 79 8.81 14.38 6.99
CA LEU A 79 8.38 15.67 6.42
C LEU A 79 8.55 15.68 4.90
N LEU A 80 9.69 15.25 4.39
CA LEU A 80 9.92 15.13 2.93
C LEU A 80 8.92 14.17 2.27
N ALA A 81 8.54 13.09 2.96
CA ALA A 81 7.53 12.16 2.47
C ALA A 81 6.16 12.84 2.29
N LEU A 82 5.77 13.73 3.19
CA LEU A 82 4.52 14.50 3.09
C LEU A 82 4.52 15.50 1.93
N ASP A 83 5.68 16.00 1.52
CA ASP A 83 5.81 16.88 0.34
C ASP A 83 5.63 16.11 -0.99
N SER A 84 5.58 14.78 -0.94
CA SER A 84 5.52 13.90 -2.11
C SER A 84 4.15 13.22 -2.30
N VAL A 85 3.08 13.74 -1.70
CA VAL A 85 1.73 13.12 -1.75
C VAL A 85 1.24 12.97 -3.20
N ASP A 86 1.39 13.99 -4.04
CA ASP A 86 0.90 13.99 -5.42
C ASP A 86 1.55 12.89 -6.29
N ARG A 87 2.76 12.44 -5.92
CA ARG A 87 3.45 11.33 -6.59
C ARG A 87 2.68 10.00 -6.50
N LEU A 88 1.81 9.84 -5.50
CA LEU A 88 1.01 8.62 -5.36
C LEU A 88 0.15 8.32 -6.59
N ALA A 89 -0.19 9.33 -7.39
CA ALA A 89 -0.87 9.14 -8.66
C ALA A 89 -0.08 8.27 -9.65
N GLU A 90 1.25 8.25 -9.54
CA GLU A 90 2.13 7.38 -10.33
C GLU A 90 2.00 5.91 -9.91
N ASP A 91 1.98 5.64 -8.61
CA ASP A 91 1.74 4.30 -8.07
C ASP A 91 0.38 3.76 -8.53
N HIS A 92 -0.65 4.62 -8.60
CA HIS A 92 -2.00 4.24 -9.07
C HIS A 92 -1.98 3.90 -10.56
N ARG A 93 -1.33 4.72 -11.41
CA ARG A 93 -1.20 4.40 -12.86
C ARG A 93 -0.45 3.08 -13.09
N ASN A 94 0.60 2.83 -12.32
CA ASN A 94 1.33 1.57 -12.39
C ASN A 94 0.48 0.37 -11.92
N ALA A 95 -0.39 0.57 -10.93
CA ALA A 95 -1.35 -0.46 -10.52
C ALA A 95 -2.40 -0.74 -11.61
N ASP A 96 -2.94 0.29 -12.24
CA ASP A 96 -3.88 0.15 -13.37
C ASP A 96 -3.22 -0.61 -14.52
N ARG A 97 -1.98 -0.24 -14.89
CA ARG A 97 -1.21 -0.91 -15.95
C ARG A 97 -0.99 -2.39 -15.62
N LEU A 98 -0.57 -2.67 -14.39
CA LEU A 98 -0.35 -4.04 -13.92
C LEU A 98 -1.66 -4.84 -13.96
N ALA A 99 -2.76 -4.26 -13.49
CA ALA A 99 -4.06 -4.91 -13.49
C ALA A 99 -4.55 -5.26 -14.90
N VAL A 100 -4.41 -4.34 -15.84
CA VAL A 100 -4.77 -4.58 -17.25
C VAL A 100 -3.93 -5.71 -17.84
N GLY A 101 -2.61 -5.68 -17.65
CA GLY A 101 -1.74 -6.73 -18.18
C GLY A 101 -1.96 -8.09 -17.54
N LEU A 102 -2.22 -8.16 -16.23
CA LEU A 102 -2.55 -9.42 -15.56
C LEU A 102 -3.90 -9.98 -16.02
N ALA A 103 -4.89 -9.14 -16.29
CA ALA A 103 -6.20 -9.56 -16.77
C ALA A 103 -6.16 -10.18 -18.19
N ASP A 104 -5.13 -9.88 -18.97
CA ASP A 104 -4.90 -10.49 -20.29
C ASP A 104 -4.26 -11.89 -20.19
N LEU A 105 -3.76 -12.29 -19.00
CA LEU A 105 -3.16 -13.60 -18.80
C LEU A 105 -4.23 -14.67 -18.50
N PRO A 106 -4.09 -15.88 -19.06
CA PRO A 106 -5.09 -16.93 -18.89
C PRO A 106 -5.21 -17.39 -17.43
N GLY A 107 -6.45 -17.54 -16.97
CA GLY A 107 -6.76 -18.07 -15.64
C GLY A 107 -6.63 -17.07 -14.49
N LEU A 108 -6.33 -15.81 -14.76
CA LEU A 108 -6.33 -14.75 -13.77
C LEU A 108 -7.60 -13.89 -13.88
N ASP A 109 -8.29 -13.69 -12.75
CA ASP A 109 -9.39 -12.74 -12.64
C ASP A 109 -8.96 -11.56 -11.76
N VAL A 110 -8.95 -10.35 -12.35
CA VAL A 110 -8.34 -9.17 -11.73
C VAL A 110 -9.40 -8.15 -11.35
N VAL A 111 -9.39 -7.77 -10.08
CA VAL A 111 -10.22 -6.66 -9.60
C VAL A 111 -9.53 -5.34 -9.97
N ALA A 112 -10.25 -4.47 -10.68
CA ALA A 112 -9.75 -3.13 -11.03
C ALA A 112 -9.29 -2.39 -9.75
N PRO A 113 -8.04 -1.91 -9.69
CA PRO A 113 -7.53 -1.26 -8.49
C PRO A 113 -8.15 0.14 -8.32
N GLU A 114 -8.47 0.50 -7.08
CA GLU A 114 -8.89 1.87 -6.75
C GLU A 114 -7.68 2.77 -6.43
N THR A 115 -6.55 2.18 -6.08
CA THR A 115 -5.32 2.87 -5.73
C THR A 115 -4.09 2.06 -6.18
N ASN A 116 -3.18 1.75 -5.26
CA ASN A 116 -1.92 1.08 -5.54
C ASN A 116 -1.92 -0.43 -5.19
N ILE A 117 -3.09 -1.04 -5.03
CA ILE A 117 -3.23 -2.47 -4.70
C ILE A 117 -4.01 -3.15 -5.81
N VAL A 118 -3.43 -4.21 -6.37
CA VAL A 118 -4.05 -5.08 -7.37
C VAL A 118 -4.36 -6.43 -6.71
N LEU A 119 -5.62 -6.84 -6.74
CA LEU A 119 -6.08 -8.14 -6.26
C LEU A 119 -6.37 -9.03 -7.45
N VAL A 120 -5.88 -10.27 -7.39
CA VAL A 120 -5.96 -11.25 -8.48
C VAL A 120 -6.45 -12.57 -7.91
N ASP A 121 -7.60 -13.03 -8.38
CA ASP A 121 -8.03 -14.41 -8.17
C ASP A 121 -7.27 -15.33 -9.15
N VAL A 122 -6.69 -16.40 -8.63
CA VAL A 122 -5.79 -17.29 -9.37
C VAL A 122 -6.34 -18.72 -9.51
N ASN A 123 -7.62 -18.95 -9.19
CA ASN A 123 -8.22 -20.30 -9.15
C ASN A 123 -8.06 -21.10 -10.44
N ASP A 124 -8.09 -20.43 -11.59
CA ASP A 124 -8.00 -21.09 -12.89
C ASP A 124 -6.55 -21.11 -13.42
N ALA A 125 -5.61 -20.41 -12.74
CA ALA A 125 -4.21 -20.30 -13.15
C ALA A 125 -3.25 -21.12 -12.29
N ALA A 126 -3.59 -21.38 -11.02
CA ALA A 126 -2.74 -22.09 -10.07
C ALA A 126 -3.58 -22.86 -9.04
N GLU A 127 -2.98 -23.88 -8.42
CA GLU A 127 -3.64 -24.68 -7.37
C GLU A 127 -4.04 -23.87 -6.14
N SER A 128 -3.34 -22.75 -5.88
CA SER A 128 -3.63 -21.82 -4.78
C SER A 128 -2.87 -20.51 -4.96
N ALA A 129 -3.29 -19.47 -4.25
CA ALA A 129 -2.54 -18.20 -4.18
C ALA A 129 -1.12 -18.38 -3.63
N ALA A 130 -0.88 -19.38 -2.78
CA ALA A 130 0.46 -19.70 -2.28
C ALA A 130 1.35 -20.30 -3.37
N ALA A 131 0.81 -21.18 -4.21
CA ALA A 131 1.52 -21.76 -5.35
C ALA A 131 1.84 -20.67 -6.40
N PHE A 132 0.87 -19.84 -6.74
CA PHE A 132 1.05 -18.68 -7.63
C PHE A 132 2.13 -17.72 -7.10
N LYS A 133 2.07 -17.36 -5.81
CA LYS A 133 3.09 -16.53 -5.16
C LYS A 133 4.48 -17.13 -5.29
N GLN A 134 4.62 -18.46 -5.13
CA GLN A 134 5.91 -19.12 -5.26
C GLN A 134 6.40 -19.07 -6.71
N ALA A 135 5.55 -19.36 -7.68
CA ALA A 135 5.88 -19.25 -9.09
C ALA A 135 6.35 -17.83 -9.48
N CYS A 136 5.64 -16.79 -9.02
CA CYS A 136 6.07 -15.42 -9.19
C CYS A 136 7.44 -15.14 -8.55
N ALA A 137 7.67 -15.64 -7.32
CA ALA A 137 8.93 -15.43 -6.61
C ALA A 137 10.12 -16.12 -7.33
N ASP A 138 9.91 -17.27 -7.92
CA ASP A 138 10.94 -18.02 -8.66
C ASP A 138 11.43 -17.26 -9.91
N VAL A 139 10.59 -16.42 -10.48
CA VAL A 139 10.94 -15.50 -11.59
C VAL A 139 11.28 -14.08 -11.14
N GLY A 140 11.36 -13.82 -9.83
CA GLY A 140 11.78 -12.54 -9.26
C GLY A 140 10.66 -11.52 -9.04
N VAL A 141 9.39 -11.91 -9.20
CA VAL A 141 8.23 -11.04 -8.97
C VAL A 141 7.66 -11.29 -7.57
N ALA A 142 7.56 -10.23 -6.75
CA ALA A 142 7.08 -10.33 -5.39
C ALA A 142 5.57 -10.00 -5.29
N CYS A 143 4.80 -10.92 -4.73
CA CYS A 143 3.41 -10.68 -4.32
C CYS A 143 3.14 -11.26 -2.92
N THR A 144 1.96 -10.99 -2.38
CA THR A 144 1.48 -11.57 -1.12
C THR A 144 0.17 -12.29 -1.36
N THR A 145 -0.24 -13.14 -0.43
CA THR A 145 -1.57 -13.79 -0.45
C THR A 145 -2.51 -13.08 0.52
N MET A 146 -3.78 -12.95 0.15
CA MET A 146 -4.84 -12.45 1.02
C MET A 146 -5.63 -13.59 1.66
N ASP A 147 -5.87 -14.64 0.88
CA ASP A 147 -6.55 -15.87 1.26
C ASP A 147 -6.04 -17.04 0.39
N GLU A 148 -6.82 -18.12 0.29
CA GLU A 148 -6.43 -19.34 -0.43
C GLU A 148 -6.34 -19.15 -1.95
N THR A 149 -7.11 -18.20 -2.49
CA THR A 149 -7.26 -18.01 -3.95
C THR A 149 -6.81 -16.63 -4.43
N THR A 150 -6.63 -15.67 -3.53
CA THR A 150 -6.35 -14.27 -3.89
C THR A 150 -4.90 -13.91 -3.65
N ALA A 151 -4.19 -13.59 -4.71
CA ALA A 151 -2.89 -12.93 -4.69
C ALA A 151 -3.05 -11.40 -4.68
N ARG A 152 -2.06 -10.71 -4.11
CA ARG A 152 -2.06 -9.26 -3.99
C ARG A 152 -0.72 -8.68 -4.39
N PHE A 153 -0.73 -7.81 -5.37
CA PHE A 153 0.39 -6.95 -5.74
C PHE A 153 0.21 -5.55 -5.17
N CYS A 154 1.32 -4.83 -5.05
CA CYS A 154 1.31 -3.47 -4.51
C CYS A 154 2.39 -2.64 -5.22
N THR A 155 1.98 -1.64 -5.99
CA THR A 155 2.90 -0.68 -6.60
C THR A 155 3.32 0.38 -5.60
N HIS A 156 4.51 0.91 -5.75
CA HIS A 156 5.10 1.91 -4.89
C HIS A 156 6.24 2.64 -5.61
N ARG A 157 6.76 3.71 -4.98
CA ARG A 157 7.76 4.62 -5.56
C ARG A 157 9.03 4.00 -6.18
N ASN A 158 9.32 2.74 -5.88
CA ASN A 158 10.48 2.03 -6.42
C ASN A 158 10.08 1.02 -7.50
N VAL A 159 8.86 1.14 -8.03
CA VAL A 159 8.35 0.35 -9.15
C VAL A 159 7.86 1.34 -10.19
N ASP A 160 8.59 1.44 -11.29
CA ASP A 160 8.23 2.29 -12.41
C ASP A 160 7.45 1.51 -13.50
N GLU A 161 7.17 2.17 -14.61
CA GLU A 161 6.42 1.60 -15.72
C GLU A 161 7.17 0.42 -16.38
N ALA A 162 8.50 0.52 -16.49
CA ALA A 162 9.33 -0.52 -17.09
C ALA A 162 9.39 -1.77 -16.19
N ASP A 163 9.47 -1.58 -14.86
CA ASP A 163 9.40 -2.67 -13.89
C ASP A 163 8.06 -3.42 -13.98
N VAL A 164 6.95 -2.68 -14.21
CA VAL A 164 5.63 -3.29 -14.39
C VAL A 164 5.59 -4.14 -15.66
N ASP A 165 6.13 -3.65 -16.77
CA ASP A 165 6.17 -4.40 -18.03
C ASP A 165 7.03 -5.65 -17.94
N GLU A 166 8.17 -5.55 -17.26
CA GLU A 166 9.03 -6.69 -16.97
C GLU A 166 8.31 -7.72 -16.09
N ALA A 167 7.65 -7.27 -15.02
CA ALA A 167 6.90 -8.15 -14.12
C ALA A 167 5.78 -8.90 -14.86
N LEU A 168 5.05 -8.23 -15.76
CA LEU A 168 4.01 -8.87 -16.57
C LEU A 168 4.58 -9.99 -17.46
N SER A 169 5.72 -9.73 -18.10
CA SER A 169 6.41 -10.73 -18.95
C SER A 169 6.85 -11.95 -18.13
N LEU A 170 7.43 -11.70 -16.95
CA LEU A 170 7.90 -12.76 -16.05
C LEU A 170 6.75 -13.59 -15.46
N VAL A 171 5.62 -12.95 -15.10
CA VAL A 171 4.44 -13.68 -14.62
C VAL A 171 3.84 -14.53 -15.73
N ALA A 172 3.80 -14.06 -16.97
CA ALA A 172 3.36 -14.86 -18.10
C ALA A 172 4.21 -16.13 -18.28
N GLU A 173 5.54 -15.99 -18.24
CA GLU A 173 6.47 -17.13 -18.29
C GLU A 173 6.26 -18.12 -17.12
N ALA A 174 5.96 -17.61 -15.93
CA ALA A 174 5.73 -18.46 -14.75
C ALA A 174 4.45 -19.29 -14.85
N LEU A 175 3.44 -18.82 -15.59
CA LEU A 175 2.17 -19.52 -15.80
C LEU A 175 2.25 -20.58 -16.93
N GLU A 176 3.26 -20.51 -17.79
CA GLU A 176 3.47 -21.49 -18.88
C GLU A 176 4.27 -22.73 -18.42
N ASN A 177 4.93 -22.69 -17.25
CA ASN A 177 5.81 -23.74 -16.73
C ASN A 177 5.13 -24.58 -15.63
#